data_cb5721bc30ec4411c17e34b0aaffabe2
#
_entry.id   cb5721bc30ec4411c17e34b0aaffabe2
#
_cell.length_a   1.000
_cell.length_b   1.000
_cell.length_c   1.000
_cell.angle_alpha   90.00
_cell.angle_beta   90.00
_cell.angle_gamma   90.00
#
_symmetry.space_group_name_H-M   'P 1'
#
loop_
_entity.id
_entity.type
_entity.pdbx_description
1 polymer ?
#
loop_
_entity_poly.entity_id
_entity_poly.type
_entity_poly.pdbx_seq_one_letter_code
_entity_poly.pdbx_strand_id
1 'polypeptide(L)'
;MDEIKPIPLEELKVISGKLGFDLETTIKDYYLTLLLFHLSKINGLYFKGGTALNKMLLNHARLSEDLDFTVKGSVTTKENAIRKLIPKINGFTGIEHDKKVHRFVRLIAHYANNEIKGSIIIDLNGRSKLLLKPENLELKHFYSGYIPSFKVNALNIKEMIAEKVCATADRYAPRDYFDLYNIIKLKLPVSISLVRKKFKANNEKFEPGNIFKNTNRIFNAWEE
;
A
#
# COMPACT_ATOMS: atom_id res chain seq x y z
N MET A 1 17.33 -3.00 -18.57
CA MET A 1 16.21 -3.35 -17.65
C MET A 1 15.71 -4.69 -18.16
N ASP A 2 15.72 -5.71 -17.33
CA ASP A 2 15.15 -7.00 -17.73
C ASP A 2 13.69 -6.79 -18.07
N GLU A 3 13.32 -7.13 -19.28
CA GLU A 3 11.97 -6.90 -19.82
C GLU A 3 11.02 -7.92 -19.12
N ILE A 4 10.19 -7.43 -18.21
CA ILE A 4 9.18 -8.26 -17.58
C ILE A 4 8.12 -8.58 -18.62
N LYS A 5 7.94 -9.86 -18.91
CA LYS A 5 6.88 -10.33 -19.81
C LYS A 5 5.52 -10.08 -19.19
N PRO A 6 4.54 -9.55 -19.95
CA PRO A 6 3.18 -9.39 -19.44
C PRO A 6 2.58 -10.77 -19.13
N ILE A 7 1.81 -10.85 -18.03
CA ILE A 7 1.08 -12.05 -17.66
C ILE A 7 -0.15 -12.20 -18.58
N PRO A 8 -0.45 -13.40 -19.13
CA PRO A 8 -1.69 -13.65 -19.84
C PRO A 8 -2.90 -13.59 -18.93
N LEU A 9 -4.07 -13.16 -19.46
CA LEU A 9 -5.32 -13.11 -18.69
C LEU A 9 -5.73 -14.48 -18.15
N GLU A 10 -5.54 -15.54 -18.92
CA GLU A 10 -5.85 -16.92 -18.49
C GLU A 10 -5.03 -17.33 -17.23
N GLU A 11 -3.79 -16.92 -17.14
CA GLU A 11 -2.98 -17.18 -15.96
C GLU A 11 -3.49 -16.40 -14.74
N LEU A 12 -3.94 -15.14 -14.92
CA LEU A 12 -4.58 -14.37 -13.86
C LEU A 12 -5.89 -14.99 -13.38
N LYS A 13 -6.69 -15.57 -14.28
CA LYS A 13 -7.90 -16.34 -13.92
C LYS A 13 -7.55 -17.57 -13.05
N VAL A 14 -6.49 -18.30 -13.42
CA VAL A 14 -6.03 -19.46 -12.64
C VAL A 14 -5.56 -19.02 -11.26
N ILE A 15 -4.80 -17.93 -11.16
CA ILE A 15 -4.32 -17.38 -9.88
C ILE A 15 -5.51 -16.92 -9.02
N SER A 16 -6.45 -16.15 -9.59
CA SER A 16 -7.67 -15.69 -8.93
C SER A 16 -8.45 -16.87 -8.32
N GLY A 17 -8.71 -17.91 -9.11
CA GLY A 17 -9.42 -19.12 -8.65
C GLY A 17 -8.69 -19.85 -7.52
N LYS A 18 -7.35 -19.96 -7.58
CA LYS A 18 -6.54 -20.58 -6.51
C LYS A 18 -6.54 -19.78 -5.21
N LEU A 19 -6.58 -18.46 -5.30
CA LEU A 19 -6.51 -17.56 -4.14
C LEU A 19 -7.88 -17.27 -3.52
N GLY A 20 -8.97 -17.51 -4.27
CA GLY A 20 -10.33 -17.16 -3.84
C GLY A 20 -10.63 -15.66 -3.83
N PHE A 21 -9.85 -14.86 -4.56
CA PHE A 21 -10.12 -13.45 -4.82
C PHE A 21 -10.82 -13.29 -6.17
N ASP A 22 -11.61 -12.24 -6.34
CA ASP A 22 -12.20 -11.92 -7.63
C ASP A 22 -11.13 -11.56 -8.67
N LEU A 23 -11.46 -11.72 -9.95
CA LEU A 23 -10.52 -11.54 -11.04
C LEU A 23 -10.06 -10.09 -11.18
N GLU A 24 -10.96 -9.11 -11.01
CA GLU A 24 -10.65 -7.69 -11.16
C GLU A 24 -9.62 -7.25 -10.11
N THR A 25 -9.85 -7.63 -8.85
CA THR A 25 -8.93 -7.37 -7.74
C THR A 25 -7.59 -8.08 -7.94
N THR A 26 -7.58 -9.31 -8.48
CA THR A 26 -6.34 -10.05 -8.79
C THR A 26 -5.54 -9.37 -9.90
N ILE A 27 -6.21 -8.91 -10.95
CA ILE A 27 -5.60 -8.13 -12.03
C ILE A 27 -4.96 -6.85 -11.49
N LYS A 28 -5.69 -6.11 -10.68
CA LYS A 28 -5.22 -4.87 -10.08
C LYS A 28 -4.01 -5.14 -9.18
N ASP A 29 -4.02 -6.21 -8.37
CA ASP A 29 -2.88 -6.60 -7.53
C ASP A 29 -1.64 -6.98 -8.34
N TYR A 30 -1.81 -7.61 -9.52
CA TYR A 30 -0.70 -7.87 -10.44
C TYR A 30 -0.04 -6.58 -10.90
N TYR A 31 -0.83 -5.65 -11.47
CA TYR A 31 -0.29 -4.38 -11.96
C TYR A 31 0.30 -3.52 -10.84
N LEU A 32 -0.32 -3.54 -9.67
CA LEU A 32 0.21 -2.89 -8.46
C LEU A 32 1.57 -3.50 -8.06
N THR A 33 1.70 -4.81 -8.10
CA THR A 33 2.96 -5.51 -7.78
C THR A 33 4.04 -5.20 -8.82
N LEU A 34 3.70 -5.20 -10.11
CA LEU A 34 4.58 -4.82 -11.21
C LEU A 34 5.08 -3.36 -11.06
N LEU A 35 4.16 -2.45 -10.76
CA LEU A 35 4.50 -1.06 -10.51
C LEU A 35 5.44 -0.91 -9.31
N LEU A 36 5.13 -1.57 -8.19
CA LEU A 36 5.93 -1.54 -6.99
C LEU A 36 7.33 -2.11 -7.19
N PHE A 37 7.49 -3.16 -8.00
CA PHE A 37 8.80 -3.68 -8.42
C PHE A 37 9.66 -2.58 -9.07
N HIS A 38 9.09 -1.78 -9.94
CA HIS A 38 9.82 -0.70 -10.58
C HIS A 38 10.06 0.48 -9.64
N LEU A 39 9.08 0.85 -8.80
CA LEU A 39 9.19 1.93 -7.81
C LEU A 39 10.18 1.61 -6.69
N SER A 40 10.41 0.34 -6.37
CA SER A 40 11.38 -0.09 -5.35
C SER A 40 12.82 0.38 -5.63
N LYS A 41 13.13 0.68 -6.90
CA LYS A 41 14.43 1.18 -7.36
C LYS A 41 14.61 2.68 -7.13
N ILE A 42 13.55 3.39 -6.71
CA ILE A 42 13.63 4.84 -6.43
C ILE A 42 13.97 5.06 -4.95
N ASN A 43 15.19 5.53 -4.69
CA ASN A 43 15.64 5.83 -3.33
C ASN A 43 14.76 6.90 -2.66
N GLY A 44 14.52 6.76 -1.35
CA GLY A 44 13.78 7.73 -0.53
C GLY A 44 12.26 7.61 -0.64
N LEU A 45 11.73 6.57 -1.28
CA LEU A 45 10.37 6.10 -1.13
C LEU A 45 10.34 5.00 -0.07
N TYR A 46 9.54 5.16 0.96
CA TYR A 46 9.35 4.15 2.01
C TYR A 46 7.91 3.67 1.98
N PHE A 47 7.72 2.45 1.51
CA PHE A 47 6.43 1.82 1.32
C PHE A 47 5.72 1.59 2.65
N LYS A 48 4.41 1.84 2.69
CA LYS A 48 3.57 1.76 3.89
C LYS A 48 2.11 1.47 3.53
N GLY A 49 1.22 1.65 4.50
CA GLY A 49 -0.23 1.53 4.29
C GLY A 49 -0.74 0.10 4.32
N GLY A 50 -2.01 -0.07 3.91
CA GLY A 50 -2.69 -1.36 3.91
C GLY A 50 -2.03 -2.39 3.00
N THR A 51 -1.60 -1.97 1.82
CA THR A 51 -0.92 -2.83 0.85
C THR A 51 0.41 -3.36 1.39
N ALA A 52 1.22 -2.50 2.03
CA ALA A 52 2.47 -2.93 2.65
C ALA A 52 2.23 -3.95 3.77
N LEU A 53 1.27 -3.68 4.67
CA LEU A 53 0.91 -4.62 5.73
C LEU A 53 0.49 -5.98 5.18
N ASN A 54 -0.42 -6.01 4.20
CA ASN A 54 -0.95 -7.26 3.65
C ASN A 54 0.13 -8.06 2.90
N LYS A 55 0.94 -7.41 2.07
CA LYS A 55 2.00 -8.09 1.30
C LYS A 55 3.21 -8.53 2.13
N MET A 56 3.46 -7.90 3.27
CA MET A 56 4.66 -8.19 4.08
C MET A 56 4.35 -8.98 5.36
N LEU A 57 3.21 -8.71 6.01
CA LEU A 57 2.95 -9.19 7.37
C LEU A 57 1.70 -10.03 7.51
N LEU A 58 0.62 -9.67 6.82
CA LEU A 58 -0.71 -10.27 7.01
C LEU A 58 -0.99 -11.43 6.03
N ASN A 59 0.02 -11.91 5.31
CA ASN A 59 -0.09 -13.04 4.37
C ASN A 59 -1.25 -12.88 3.36
N HIS A 60 -1.43 -11.66 2.82
CA HIS A 60 -2.52 -11.32 1.90
C HIS A 60 -3.92 -11.66 2.46
N ALA A 61 -4.16 -11.34 3.75
CA ALA A 61 -5.47 -11.52 4.36
C ALA A 61 -6.60 -10.82 3.57
N ARG A 62 -6.26 -9.76 2.85
CA ARG A 62 -7.05 -9.13 1.78
C ARG A 62 -6.11 -8.53 0.72
N LEU A 63 -6.61 -8.31 -0.47
CA LEU A 63 -5.92 -7.47 -1.44
C LEU A 63 -6.20 -5.98 -1.16
N SER A 64 -5.28 -5.13 -1.56
CA SER A 64 -5.35 -3.68 -1.35
C SER A 64 -4.94 -2.98 -2.65
N GLU A 65 -5.46 -1.79 -2.88
CA GLU A 65 -5.56 -1.20 -4.20
C GLU A 65 -4.65 0.01 -4.43
N ASP A 66 -4.03 0.53 -3.36
CA ASP A 66 -3.28 1.77 -3.35
C ASP A 66 -1.80 1.54 -2.98
N LEU A 67 -0.92 2.37 -3.49
CA LEU A 67 0.48 2.43 -3.11
C LEU A 67 0.77 3.68 -2.27
N ASP A 68 0.96 3.49 -0.98
CA ASP A 68 1.28 4.58 -0.06
C ASP A 68 2.79 4.65 0.22
N PHE A 69 3.37 5.84 0.13
CA PHE A 69 4.78 6.07 0.46
C PHE A 69 4.97 7.25 1.43
N THR A 70 5.83 7.05 2.43
CA THR A 70 6.49 8.17 3.10
C THR A 70 7.71 8.57 2.25
N VAL A 71 7.83 9.87 1.95
CA VAL A 71 8.91 10.39 1.11
C VAL A 71 9.96 11.10 1.93
N LYS A 72 11.22 10.68 1.82
CA LYS A 72 12.38 11.40 2.35
C LYS A 72 12.96 12.31 1.28
N GLY A 73 13.09 13.59 1.61
CA GLY A 73 13.58 14.63 0.70
C GLY A 73 12.45 15.31 -0.08
N SER A 74 12.70 15.70 -1.32
CA SER A 74 11.75 16.43 -2.15
C SER A 74 10.69 15.50 -2.76
N VAL A 75 9.42 15.74 -2.44
CA VAL A 75 8.28 15.04 -3.05
C VAL A 75 8.24 15.28 -4.56
N THR A 76 8.48 16.50 -5.00
CA THR A 76 8.51 16.86 -6.43
C THR A 76 9.58 16.09 -7.20
N THR A 77 10.75 15.88 -6.61
CA THR A 77 11.81 15.07 -7.25
C THR A 77 11.35 13.62 -7.42
N LYS A 78 10.68 13.03 -6.43
CA LYS A 78 10.17 11.66 -6.52
C LYS A 78 9.01 11.54 -7.49
N GLU A 79 8.09 12.50 -7.44
CA GLU A 79 7.01 12.64 -8.43
C GLU A 79 7.56 12.63 -9.86
N ASN A 80 8.53 13.49 -10.15
CA ASN A 80 9.13 13.57 -11.50
C ASN A 80 9.82 12.26 -11.92
N ALA A 81 10.49 11.57 -10.99
CA ALA A 81 11.10 10.27 -11.25
C ALA A 81 10.03 9.21 -11.60
N ILE A 82 8.93 9.17 -10.86
CA ILE A 82 7.81 8.25 -11.11
C ILE A 82 7.16 8.55 -12.45
N ARG A 83 6.89 9.81 -12.76
CA ARG A 83 6.29 10.23 -14.04
C ARG A 83 7.15 9.87 -15.26
N LYS A 84 8.47 9.91 -15.11
CA LYS A 84 9.42 9.48 -16.16
C LYS A 84 9.53 7.96 -16.27
N LEU A 85 9.25 7.23 -15.19
CA LEU A 85 9.38 5.79 -15.12
C LEU A 85 8.15 5.06 -15.68
N ILE A 86 6.94 5.46 -15.29
CA ILE A 86 5.70 4.73 -15.60
C ILE A 86 5.49 4.50 -17.10
N PRO A 87 5.68 5.47 -18.01
CA PRO A 87 5.51 5.23 -19.46
C PRO A 87 6.49 4.22 -20.07
N LYS A 88 7.51 3.80 -19.30
CA LYS A 88 8.51 2.80 -19.71
C LYS A 88 8.20 1.39 -19.20
N ILE A 89 7.16 1.25 -18.40
CA ILE A 89 6.74 -0.04 -17.85
C ILE A 89 5.69 -0.62 -18.78
N ASN A 90 5.97 -1.80 -19.32
CA ASN A 90 5.03 -2.49 -20.18
C ASN A 90 3.69 -2.72 -19.48
N GLY A 91 2.59 -2.42 -20.17
CA GLY A 91 1.23 -2.50 -19.64
C GLY A 91 0.73 -1.23 -18.94
N PHE A 92 1.57 -0.19 -18.75
CA PHE A 92 1.11 1.13 -18.30
C PHE A 92 0.96 2.10 -19.45
N THR A 93 -0.18 2.81 -19.49
CA THR A 93 -0.57 3.70 -20.61
C THR A 93 -0.42 5.17 -20.28
N GLY A 94 -0.33 5.52 -18.98
CA GLY A 94 -0.19 6.91 -18.59
C GLY A 94 -0.18 7.12 -17.09
N ILE A 95 0.04 8.36 -16.70
CA ILE A 95 0.02 8.81 -15.33
C ILE A 95 -0.48 10.26 -15.26
N GLU A 96 -1.39 10.54 -14.36
CA GLU A 96 -1.95 11.86 -14.12
C GLU A 96 -1.87 12.29 -12.66
N HIS A 97 -2.07 13.58 -12.43
CA HIS A 97 -2.29 14.13 -11.09
C HIS A 97 -3.75 14.04 -10.71
N ASP A 98 -4.04 13.52 -9.52
CA ASP A 98 -5.34 13.66 -8.86
C ASP A 98 -5.32 14.81 -7.85
N LYS A 99 -4.30 14.85 -6.97
CA LYS A 99 -4.22 15.84 -5.91
C LYS A 99 -2.78 16.26 -5.64
N LYS A 100 -2.58 17.59 -5.47
CA LYS A 100 -1.32 18.16 -5.01
C LYS A 100 -1.57 19.23 -3.96
N VAL A 101 -1.03 19.01 -2.77
CA VAL A 101 -1.04 19.97 -1.66
C VAL A 101 0.35 19.98 -1.01
N HIS A 102 0.60 20.93 -0.10
CA HIS A 102 1.94 21.04 0.51
C HIS A 102 2.49 19.69 0.95
N ARG A 103 3.63 19.27 0.36
CA ARG A 103 4.35 18.01 0.61
C ARG A 103 3.52 16.72 0.51
N PHE A 104 2.43 16.74 -0.22
CA PHE A 104 1.64 15.56 -0.54
C PHE A 104 1.23 15.61 -2.00
N VAL A 105 1.39 14.49 -2.69
CA VAL A 105 0.98 14.30 -4.09
C VAL A 105 0.27 12.96 -4.21
N ARG A 106 -0.91 12.96 -4.84
CA ARG A 106 -1.59 11.77 -5.32
C ARG A 106 -1.47 11.70 -6.84
N LEU A 107 -1.03 10.58 -7.33
CA LEU A 107 -0.94 10.26 -8.76
C LEU A 107 -1.85 9.06 -9.05
N ILE A 108 -2.36 9.00 -10.28
CA ILE A 108 -3.11 7.87 -10.79
C ILE A 108 -2.34 7.30 -11.98
N ALA A 109 -1.87 6.08 -11.85
CA ALA A 109 -1.19 5.34 -12.90
C ALA A 109 -2.19 4.43 -13.61
N HIS A 110 -2.39 4.64 -14.92
CA HIS A 110 -3.30 3.86 -15.75
C HIS A 110 -2.58 2.67 -16.37
N TYR A 111 -3.20 1.51 -16.33
CA TYR A 111 -2.74 0.32 -17.03
C TYR A 111 -3.81 -0.19 -17.99
N ALA A 112 -3.38 -0.75 -19.10
CA ALA A 112 -4.26 -1.40 -20.06
C ALA A 112 -3.51 -2.43 -20.91
N ASN A 113 -4.22 -3.46 -21.31
CA ASN A 113 -3.91 -4.34 -22.43
C ASN A 113 -5.20 -4.50 -23.27
N ASN A 114 -5.20 -5.41 -24.23
CA ASN A 114 -6.35 -5.58 -25.16
C ASN A 114 -7.69 -5.85 -24.46
N GLU A 115 -7.68 -6.45 -23.27
CA GLU A 115 -8.89 -6.95 -22.56
C GLU A 115 -9.05 -6.32 -21.17
N ILE A 116 -8.02 -5.69 -20.64
CA ILE A 116 -7.95 -5.22 -19.26
C ILE A 116 -7.59 -3.75 -19.25
N LYS A 117 -8.30 -2.97 -18.44
CA LYS A 117 -7.92 -1.58 -18.13
C LYS A 117 -8.23 -1.26 -16.68
N GLY A 118 -7.43 -0.38 -16.09
CA GLY A 118 -7.66 0.08 -14.74
C GLY A 118 -6.64 1.11 -14.30
N SER A 119 -6.63 1.40 -13.02
CA SER A 119 -5.73 2.40 -12.45
C SER A 119 -5.28 2.05 -11.04
N ILE A 120 -4.13 2.60 -10.66
CA ILE A 120 -3.52 2.45 -9.34
C ILE A 120 -3.26 3.84 -8.78
N ILE A 121 -3.71 4.07 -7.56
CA ILE A 121 -3.42 5.29 -6.82
C ILE A 121 -2.04 5.18 -6.18
N ILE A 122 -1.24 6.24 -6.30
CA ILE A 122 0.08 6.37 -5.68
C ILE A 122 0.10 7.61 -4.81
N ASP A 123 0.19 7.43 -3.50
CA ASP A 123 0.25 8.52 -2.52
C ASP A 123 1.69 8.77 -2.05
N LEU A 124 2.19 9.97 -2.31
CA LEU A 124 3.51 10.43 -1.91
C LEU A 124 3.38 11.42 -0.76
N ASN A 125 3.67 10.98 0.47
CA ASN A 125 3.53 11.79 1.68
C ASN A 125 4.90 12.20 2.24
N GLY A 126 5.27 13.46 2.06
CA GLY A 126 6.48 14.05 2.65
C GLY A 126 6.26 14.75 3.99
N ARG A 127 5.03 14.71 4.55
CA ARG A 127 4.71 15.30 5.86
C ARG A 127 4.99 14.34 7.01
N SER A 128 4.84 13.04 6.78
CA SER A 128 5.02 12.00 7.78
C SER A 128 6.47 11.94 8.23
N LYS A 129 6.70 11.99 9.54
CA LYS A 129 8.02 11.79 10.15
C LYS A 129 8.26 10.30 10.34
N LEU A 130 9.45 9.84 9.95
CA LEU A 130 9.94 8.51 10.30
C LEU A 130 10.35 8.53 11.77
N LEU A 131 9.75 7.69 12.59
CA LEU A 131 10.08 7.55 14.01
C LEU A 131 11.12 6.46 14.26
N LEU A 132 11.17 5.46 13.37
CA LEU A 132 12.15 4.38 13.40
C LEU A 132 12.94 4.34 12.09
N LYS A 133 14.07 3.64 12.11
CA LYS A 133 14.87 3.41 10.89
C LYS A 133 14.05 2.55 9.93
N PRO A 134 13.88 2.97 8.66
CA PRO A 134 13.23 2.15 7.65
C PRO A 134 13.97 0.83 7.43
N GLU A 135 13.23 -0.16 6.93
CA GLU A 135 13.72 -1.51 6.66
C GLU A 135 13.66 -1.80 5.17
N ASN A 136 14.53 -2.70 4.71
CA ASN A 136 14.47 -3.24 3.35
C ASN A 136 13.89 -4.64 3.42
N LEU A 137 12.60 -4.78 3.09
CA LEU A 137 11.81 -5.98 3.31
C LEU A 137 11.50 -6.69 2.00
N GLU A 138 11.50 -8.01 2.02
CA GLU A 138 11.05 -8.82 0.91
C GLU A 138 9.53 -8.66 0.72
N LEU A 139 9.10 -8.45 -0.52
CA LEU A 139 7.70 -8.37 -0.88
C LEU A 139 7.18 -9.74 -1.29
N LYS A 140 6.12 -10.22 -0.63
CA LYS A 140 5.42 -11.43 -1.04
C LYS A 140 4.44 -11.11 -2.17
N HIS A 141 4.38 -11.95 -3.19
CA HIS A 141 3.43 -11.86 -4.29
C HIS A 141 3.19 -13.21 -4.97
N PHE A 142 2.15 -13.31 -5.77
CA PHE A 142 1.68 -14.57 -6.41
C PHE A 142 2.19 -14.75 -7.84
N TYR A 143 3.00 -13.82 -8.35
CA TYR A 143 3.35 -13.68 -9.76
C TYR A 143 4.83 -14.02 -10.04
N SER A 144 5.40 -15.00 -9.31
CA SER A 144 6.83 -15.33 -9.35
C SER A 144 7.33 -15.83 -10.72
N GLY A 145 6.44 -16.35 -11.57
CA GLY A 145 6.77 -16.71 -12.95
C GLY A 145 6.94 -15.51 -13.90
N TYR A 146 6.52 -14.31 -13.48
CA TYR A 146 6.51 -13.09 -14.29
C TYR A 146 7.28 -11.94 -13.63
N ILE A 147 7.11 -11.73 -12.35
CA ILE A 147 7.79 -10.71 -11.56
C ILE A 147 8.81 -11.39 -10.66
N PRO A 148 10.12 -11.09 -10.77
CA PRO A 148 11.12 -11.68 -9.89
C PRO A 148 10.91 -11.27 -8.43
N SER A 149 11.41 -12.07 -7.48
CA SER A 149 11.46 -11.70 -6.07
C SER A 149 12.25 -10.40 -5.88
N PHE A 150 11.74 -9.51 -5.07
CA PHE A 150 12.38 -8.22 -4.82
C PHE A 150 12.12 -7.71 -3.41
N LYS A 151 12.97 -6.79 -2.99
CA LYS A 151 12.83 -6.07 -1.72
C LYS A 151 12.41 -4.63 -1.97
N VAL A 152 11.66 -4.08 -1.03
CA VAL A 152 11.27 -2.67 -1.03
C VAL A 152 11.75 -1.98 0.24
N ASN A 153 12.18 -0.72 0.10
CA ASN A 153 12.38 0.12 1.26
C ASN A 153 11.01 0.46 1.86
N ALA A 154 10.77 0.07 3.09
CA ALA A 154 9.49 0.22 3.76
C ALA A 154 9.65 0.92 5.12
N LEU A 155 8.55 1.41 5.68
CA LEU A 155 8.52 1.78 7.08
C LEU A 155 8.93 0.56 7.93
N ASN A 156 9.54 0.85 9.10
CA ASN A 156 9.76 -0.19 10.10
C ASN A 156 8.44 -0.89 10.44
N ILE A 157 8.46 -2.21 10.55
CA ILE A 157 7.27 -3.04 10.81
C ILE A 157 6.47 -2.53 12.02
N LYS A 158 7.14 -2.21 13.13
CA LYS A 158 6.47 -1.69 14.34
C LYS A 158 5.81 -0.34 14.08
N GLU A 159 6.40 0.47 13.21
CA GLU A 159 5.84 1.78 12.83
C GLU A 159 4.63 1.63 11.91
N MET A 160 4.66 0.70 10.94
CA MET A 160 3.49 0.38 10.10
C MET A 160 2.30 -0.10 10.93
N ILE A 161 2.54 -0.98 11.91
CA ILE A 161 1.50 -1.46 12.83
C ILE A 161 0.95 -0.30 13.67
N ALA A 162 1.81 0.57 14.20
CA ALA A 162 1.37 1.75 14.95
C ALA A 162 0.53 2.71 14.09
N GLU A 163 0.89 2.94 12.82
CA GLU A 163 0.09 3.74 11.88
C GLU A 163 -1.28 3.10 11.62
N LYS A 164 -1.38 1.76 11.57
CA LYS A 164 -2.67 1.09 11.43
C LYS A 164 -3.56 1.29 12.65
N VAL A 165 -3.01 1.18 13.85
CA VAL A 165 -3.76 1.48 15.09
C VAL A 165 -4.25 2.94 15.11
N CYS A 166 -3.40 3.89 14.68
CA CYS A 166 -3.81 5.29 14.54
C CYS A 166 -4.96 5.43 13.55
N ALA A 167 -4.85 4.83 12.37
CA ALA A 167 -5.88 4.89 11.35
C ALA A 167 -7.22 4.33 11.83
N THR A 168 -7.20 3.23 12.59
CA THR A 168 -8.41 2.62 13.17
C THR A 168 -9.10 3.57 14.16
N ALA A 169 -8.32 4.34 14.93
CA ALA A 169 -8.88 5.29 15.88
C ALA A 169 -9.43 6.57 15.23
N ASP A 170 -8.97 6.92 14.01
CA ASP A 170 -9.29 8.21 13.37
C ASP A 170 -10.37 8.08 12.28
N ARG A 171 -10.30 7.04 11.44
CA ARG A 171 -11.05 6.99 10.18
C ARG A 171 -12.31 6.16 10.21
N TYR A 172 -12.44 5.24 11.15
CA TYR A 172 -13.58 4.31 11.28
C TYR A 172 -13.89 3.54 9.98
N ALA A 173 -12.85 3.15 9.23
CA ALA A 173 -13.00 2.42 7.98
C ALA A 173 -12.94 0.90 8.24
N PRO A 174 -13.90 0.07 7.75
CA PRO A 174 -13.94 -1.36 7.99
C PRO A 174 -12.62 -2.07 7.72
N ARG A 175 -11.94 -1.74 6.62
CA ARG A 175 -10.64 -2.29 6.25
C ARG A 175 -9.53 -2.06 7.31
N ASP A 176 -9.61 -0.98 8.10
CA ASP A 176 -8.62 -0.71 9.15
C ASP A 176 -8.84 -1.63 10.35
N TYR A 177 -10.10 -1.95 10.67
CA TYR A 177 -10.46 -2.93 11.72
C TYR A 177 -10.14 -4.35 11.29
N PHE A 178 -10.35 -4.70 10.03
CA PHE A 178 -9.96 -6.00 9.48
C PHE A 178 -8.45 -6.22 9.57
N ASP A 179 -7.64 -5.22 9.19
CA ASP A 179 -6.20 -5.27 9.30
C ASP A 179 -5.76 -5.35 10.78
N LEU A 180 -6.39 -4.57 11.69
CA LEU A 180 -6.12 -4.63 13.12
C LEU A 180 -6.47 -5.99 13.73
N TYR A 181 -7.60 -6.58 13.35
CA TYR A 181 -7.97 -7.93 13.76
C TYR A 181 -6.89 -8.95 13.37
N ASN A 182 -6.40 -8.90 12.12
CA ASN A 182 -5.35 -9.81 11.67
C ASN A 182 -4.00 -9.57 12.37
N ILE A 183 -3.64 -8.32 12.67
CA ILE A 183 -2.48 -7.99 13.50
C ILE A 183 -2.56 -8.68 14.86
N ILE A 184 -3.73 -8.62 15.52
CA ILE A 184 -3.97 -9.24 16.83
C ILE A 184 -3.96 -10.77 16.71
N LYS A 185 -4.69 -11.33 15.72
CA LYS A 185 -4.77 -12.77 15.45
C LYS A 185 -3.40 -13.41 15.22
N LEU A 186 -2.52 -12.72 14.49
CA LEU A 186 -1.15 -13.15 14.20
C LEU A 186 -0.18 -12.80 15.34
N LYS A 187 -0.65 -12.22 16.45
CA LYS A 187 0.14 -11.81 17.62
C LYS A 187 1.32 -10.90 17.26
N LEU A 188 1.13 -10.04 16.26
CA LEU A 188 2.15 -9.08 15.87
C LEU A 188 2.35 -8.01 16.96
N PRO A 189 3.60 -7.53 17.18
CA PRO A 189 3.90 -6.67 18.32
C PRO A 189 3.34 -5.25 18.14
N VAL A 190 2.33 -4.88 18.93
CA VAL A 190 1.77 -3.53 18.97
C VAL A 190 2.49 -2.71 20.04
N SER A 191 3.17 -1.64 19.63
CA SER A 191 3.86 -0.71 20.55
C SER A 191 2.98 0.50 20.87
N ILE A 192 2.31 0.48 22.02
CA ILE A 192 1.47 1.61 22.46
C ILE A 192 2.29 2.90 22.63
N SER A 193 3.54 2.80 23.05
CA SER A 193 4.42 3.98 23.13
C SER A 193 4.64 4.63 21.77
N LEU A 194 4.76 3.82 20.71
CA LEU A 194 4.92 4.29 19.33
C LEU A 194 3.62 4.88 18.78
N VAL A 195 2.47 4.26 19.08
CA VAL A 195 1.13 4.81 18.77
C VAL A 195 0.99 6.20 19.39
N ARG A 196 1.27 6.35 20.69
CA ARG A 196 1.22 7.66 21.37
C ARG A 196 2.14 8.70 20.73
N LYS A 197 3.36 8.29 20.31
CA LYS A 197 4.28 9.19 19.61
C LYS A 197 3.73 9.65 18.24
N LYS A 198 3.04 8.77 17.50
CA LYS A 198 2.39 9.13 16.23
C LYS A 198 1.28 10.15 16.43
N PHE A 199 0.39 9.95 17.39
CA PHE A 199 -0.66 10.92 17.75
C PHE A 199 -0.04 12.27 18.17
N LYS A 200 0.94 12.25 19.07
CA LYS A 200 1.65 13.48 19.49
C LYS A 200 2.31 14.23 18.31
N ALA A 201 2.82 13.51 17.33
CA ALA A 201 3.41 14.13 16.12
C ALA A 201 2.39 14.89 15.27
N ASN A 202 1.09 14.58 15.41
CA ASN A 202 -0.04 15.27 14.79
C ASN A 202 -0.73 16.28 15.73
N ASN A 203 -0.14 16.56 16.90
CA ASN A 203 -0.73 17.37 17.98
C ASN A 203 -2.02 16.80 18.56
N GLU A 204 -2.16 15.48 18.57
CA GLU A 204 -3.32 14.75 19.07
C GLU A 204 -2.94 13.86 20.23
N LYS A 205 -3.95 13.42 21.01
CA LYS A 205 -3.79 12.48 22.13
C LYS A 205 -4.44 11.15 21.77
N PHE A 206 -3.72 10.07 21.96
CA PHE A 206 -4.28 8.73 21.77
C PHE A 206 -5.20 8.36 22.95
N GLU A 207 -6.45 8.14 22.65
CA GLU A 207 -7.46 7.63 23.56
C GLU A 207 -7.93 6.25 23.03
N PRO A 208 -7.56 5.14 23.71
CA PRO A 208 -7.88 3.79 23.22
C PRO A 208 -9.38 3.56 22.97
N GLY A 209 -10.26 4.18 23.76
CA GLY A 209 -11.70 4.11 23.59
C GLY A 209 -12.20 4.64 22.24
N ASN A 210 -11.42 5.48 21.54
CA ASN A 210 -11.81 5.99 20.23
C ASN A 210 -11.91 4.86 19.18
N ILE A 211 -11.15 3.78 19.34
CA ILE A 211 -11.20 2.60 18.45
C ILE A 211 -12.63 2.02 18.42
N PHE A 212 -13.40 2.13 19.50
CA PHE A 212 -14.71 1.49 19.62
C PHE A 212 -15.89 2.49 19.63
N LYS A 213 -15.64 3.79 19.42
CA LYS A 213 -16.70 4.82 19.56
C LYS A 213 -17.81 4.75 18.52
N ASN A 214 -17.57 4.21 17.34
CA ASN A 214 -18.51 4.25 16.21
C ASN A 214 -18.81 2.85 15.64
N THR A 215 -19.07 1.88 16.51
CA THR A 215 -19.32 0.49 16.12
C THR A 215 -20.47 0.34 15.13
N ASN A 216 -21.58 1.08 15.32
CA ASN A 216 -22.72 1.03 14.39
C ASN A 216 -22.34 1.54 12.99
N ARG A 217 -21.55 2.61 12.89
CA ARG A 217 -21.08 3.12 11.60
C ARG A 217 -20.15 2.13 10.89
N ILE A 218 -19.30 1.47 11.68
CA ILE A 218 -18.38 0.45 11.16
C ILE A 218 -19.17 -0.76 10.67
N PHE A 219 -20.17 -1.20 11.45
CA PHE A 219 -21.02 -2.33 11.11
C PHE A 219 -21.79 -2.06 9.81
N ASN A 220 -22.46 -0.93 9.68
CA ASN A 220 -23.18 -0.55 8.46
C ASN A 220 -22.25 -0.49 7.23
N ALA A 221 -21.05 0.11 7.37
CA ALA A 221 -20.07 0.20 6.29
C ALA A 221 -19.36 -1.15 5.99
N TRP A 222 -19.63 -2.20 6.78
CA TRP A 222 -19.15 -3.57 6.53
C TRP A 222 -20.13 -4.37 5.68
N GLU A 223 -21.41 -4.01 5.72
CA GLU A 223 -22.48 -4.66 4.95
C GLU A 223 -22.64 -4.09 3.53
N GLU A 224 -22.10 -2.89 3.27
CA GLU A 224 -21.99 -2.28 1.93
C GLU A 224 -20.79 -2.86 1.13
#